data_7a9fa656d4f7ac84eb9297dcdeb043ae
#
_entry.id   7a9fa656d4f7ac84eb9297dcdeb043ae
#
_cell.length_a   1.000
_cell.length_b   1.000
_cell.length_c   1.000
_cell.angle_alpha   90.00
_cell.angle_beta   90.00
_cell.angle_gamma   90.00
#
_symmetry.space_group_name_H-M   'P 1'
#
loop_
_entity.id
_entity.type
_entity.pdbx_description
1 polymer ?
#
loop_
_entity_poly.entity_id
_entity_poly.type
_entity_poly.pdbx_seq_one_letter_code
_entity_poly.pdbx_strand_id
1 'polypeptide(L)'
;MSRPDIPFPQSPVLPTMVEGTHVIEFSCHKGIGCWNACCSNIDISLTPYDVLRMKTRLGISSTEFLKDYTVPYEMDKDSIAGVKLRPVDAGTACRFIKPEGCGIYEDRPTACRYYPVALLSMRKQDEYVDRDSYAIVKEDHCKGHEVNRRITIADYRKEQGLEEYDELARGWRQLVLKKQSSGPSIGKPTLRSRQLYFMACYDIDRFREFVSAESFNKLFDLPQEEKAALLVDDVALLQFAFRFLRQVLFGEESIALNAEAAQERLAKVQEKRLIEEREAAKKRALEAESEADEGFD
;
A
#
# COMPACT_ATOMS: atom_id res chain seq x y z
N MET A 1 -19.11 29.76 -19.27
CA MET A 1 -18.24 30.26 -18.17
C MET A 1 -16.86 29.69 -18.41
N SER A 2 -15.91 30.53 -18.80
CA SER A 2 -14.48 30.14 -18.98
C SER A 2 -13.88 29.79 -17.61
N ARG A 3 -13.24 28.62 -17.52
CA ARG A 3 -12.49 28.20 -16.35
C ARG A 3 -11.36 29.21 -16.05
N PRO A 4 -11.11 29.58 -14.79
CA PRO A 4 -9.98 30.42 -14.47
C PRO A 4 -8.67 29.71 -14.89
N ASP A 5 -7.75 30.45 -15.45
CA ASP A 5 -6.39 29.98 -15.78
C ASP A 5 -5.67 29.63 -14.47
N ILE A 6 -5.61 28.35 -14.13
CA ILE A 6 -4.91 27.84 -12.97
C ILE A 6 -3.51 27.43 -13.43
N PRO A 7 -2.42 27.99 -12.88
CA PRO A 7 -1.04 27.75 -13.34
C PRO A 7 -0.47 26.37 -12.95
N PHE A 8 -1.33 25.44 -12.51
CA PHE A 8 -0.94 24.08 -12.17
C PHE A 8 -1.47 23.08 -13.21
N PRO A 9 -0.75 21.96 -13.46
CA PRO A 9 -1.25 20.92 -14.33
C PRO A 9 -2.65 20.47 -13.87
N GLN A 10 -3.62 20.48 -14.78
CA GLN A 10 -4.99 20.11 -14.45
C GLN A 10 -5.02 18.61 -14.11
N SER A 11 -5.54 18.28 -12.92
CA SER A 11 -5.77 16.90 -12.56
C SER A 11 -6.82 16.29 -13.49
N PRO A 12 -6.59 15.08 -14.06
CA PRO A 12 -7.60 14.36 -14.83
C PRO A 12 -8.79 13.89 -13.97
N VAL A 13 -8.65 13.97 -12.64
CA VAL A 13 -9.71 13.61 -11.69
C VAL A 13 -10.71 14.76 -11.58
N LEU A 14 -11.97 14.48 -11.90
CA LEU A 14 -13.03 15.47 -11.70
C LEU A 14 -13.27 15.70 -10.21
N PRO A 15 -13.42 16.97 -9.77
CA PRO A 15 -13.50 17.31 -8.33
C PRO A 15 -14.82 16.92 -7.68
N THR A 16 -15.70 16.19 -8.36
CA THR A 16 -17.01 15.78 -7.85
C THR A 16 -16.94 14.35 -7.32
N MET A 17 -17.23 14.19 -6.05
CA MET A 17 -17.40 12.86 -5.44
C MET A 17 -18.80 12.33 -5.74
N VAL A 18 -18.87 11.07 -6.16
CA VAL A 18 -20.12 10.39 -6.52
C VAL A 18 -20.21 9.05 -5.80
N GLU A 19 -21.42 8.52 -5.69
CA GLU A 19 -21.71 7.21 -5.09
C GLU A 19 -21.73 6.09 -6.13
N GLY A 20 -21.75 4.85 -5.68
CA GLY A 20 -21.80 3.67 -6.54
C GLY A 20 -23.02 3.61 -7.47
N THR A 21 -24.13 4.29 -7.12
CA THR A 21 -25.35 4.41 -7.93
C THR A 21 -25.22 5.41 -9.08
N HIS A 22 -24.16 6.22 -9.10
CA HIS A 22 -23.93 7.17 -10.17
C HIS A 22 -23.71 6.48 -11.53
N VAL A 23 -24.38 6.98 -12.56
CA VAL A 23 -24.28 6.45 -13.93
C VAL A 23 -23.15 7.14 -14.68
N ILE A 24 -22.22 6.37 -15.20
CA ILE A 24 -21.16 6.83 -16.09
C ILE A 24 -21.47 6.43 -17.54
N GLU A 25 -21.01 7.24 -18.48
CA GLU A 25 -21.00 6.90 -19.92
C GLU A 25 -19.57 6.48 -20.27
N PHE A 26 -19.39 5.16 -20.39
CA PHE A 26 -18.05 4.62 -20.63
C PHE A 26 -18.09 3.19 -21.21
N SER A 27 -17.20 2.95 -22.16
CA SER A 27 -16.86 1.61 -22.61
C SER A 27 -15.42 1.57 -23.11
N CYS A 28 -14.68 0.54 -22.71
CA CYS A 28 -13.36 0.25 -23.23
C CYS A 28 -13.39 -1.15 -23.87
N HIS A 29 -13.02 -1.24 -25.14
CA HIS A 29 -13.01 -2.49 -25.88
C HIS A 29 -11.95 -2.49 -26.98
N LYS A 30 -11.55 -3.68 -27.44
CA LYS A 30 -10.63 -3.80 -28.58
C LYS A 30 -11.26 -3.15 -29.82
N GLY A 31 -10.47 -2.33 -30.51
CA GLY A 31 -10.91 -1.58 -31.70
C GLY A 31 -11.36 -0.15 -31.45
N ILE A 32 -11.49 0.28 -30.16
CA ILE A 32 -11.65 1.72 -29.88
C ILE A 32 -10.37 2.48 -30.25
N GLY A 33 -10.51 3.72 -30.76
CA GLY A 33 -9.39 4.50 -31.30
C GLY A 33 -8.25 4.82 -30.30
N CYS A 34 -8.51 4.68 -29.00
CA CYS A 34 -7.51 4.83 -27.93
C CYS A 34 -7.05 3.48 -27.34
N TRP A 35 -7.24 2.37 -28.05
CA TRP A 35 -6.83 1.06 -27.55
C TRP A 35 -5.35 1.06 -27.11
N ASN A 36 -5.07 0.62 -25.88
CA ASN A 36 -3.75 0.63 -25.27
C ASN A 36 -3.13 1.99 -24.93
N ALA A 37 -3.76 3.12 -25.24
CA ALA A 37 -3.19 4.44 -24.96
C ALA A 37 -2.93 4.68 -23.46
N CYS A 38 -3.81 4.20 -22.58
CA CYS A 38 -3.62 4.26 -21.13
C CYS A 38 -2.39 3.49 -20.62
N CYS A 39 -1.88 2.56 -21.43
CA CYS A 39 -0.68 1.78 -21.09
C CYS A 39 0.62 2.40 -21.62
N SER A 40 0.56 3.50 -22.37
CA SER A 40 1.74 4.12 -23.02
C SER A 40 2.50 5.05 -22.08
N ASN A 41 1.83 5.57 -21.04
CA ASN A 41 2.44 6.47 -20.04
C ASN A 41 1.86 6.15 -18.68
N ILE A 42 2.47 5.18 -17.97
CA ILE A 42 1.91 4.66 -16.73
C ILE A 42 2.42 5.40 -15.49
N ASP A 43 1.49 5.63 -14.55
CA ASP A 43 1.76 5.94 -13.15
C ASP A 43 0.81 5.12 -12.27
N ILE A 44 1.11 3.82 -12.11
CA ILE A 44 0.21 2.84 -11.51
C ILE A 44 0.73 2.44 -10.14
N SER A 45 0.06 2.91 -9.10
CA SER A 45 0.28 2.45 -7.73
C SER A 45 -0.32 1.06 -7.53
N LEU A 46 0.40 0.19 -6.83
CA LEU A 46 -0.01 -1.18 -6.55
C LEU A 46 -0.45 -1.32 -5.09
N THR A 47 -1.57 -1.98 -4.87
CA THR A 47 -1.95 -2.48 -3.56
C THR A 47 -1.12 -3.73 -3.21
N PRO A 48 -1.04 -4.14 -1.93
CA PRO A 48 -0.41 -5.40 -1.56
C PRO A 48 -1.05 -6.61 -2.26
N TYR A 49 -2.37 -6.59 -2.47
CA TYR A 49 -3.04 -7.65 -3.19
C TYR A 49 -2.71 -7.68 -4.69
N ASP A 50 -2.51 -6.51 -5.31
CA ASP A 50 -2.00 -6.46 -6.70
C ASP A 50 -0.63 -7.13 -6.82
N VAL A 51 0.28 -6.87 -5.89
CA VAL A 51 1.62 -7.50 -5.86
C VAL A 51 1.48 -9.00 -5.74
N LEU A 52 0.62 -9.48 -4.85
CA LEU A 52 0.35 -10.92 -4.67
C LEU A 52 -0.17 -11.55 -5.97
N ARG A 53 -1.18 -10.97 -6.60
CA ARG A 53 -1.76 -11.47 -7.86
C ARG A 53 -0.74 -11.51 -8.99
N MET A 54 0.02 -10.42 -9.14
CA MET A 54 0.99 -10.29 -10.23
C MET A 54 2.20 -11.22 -10.06
N LYS A 55 2.76 -11.36 -8.83
CA LYS A 55 3.84 -12.32 -8.57
C LYS A 55 3.39 -13.74 -8.89
N THR A 56 2.18 -14.09 -8.48
CA THR A 56 1.59 -15.42 -8.72
C THR A 56 1.40 -15.69 -10.21
N ARG A 57 0.87 -14.70 -10.95
CA ARG A 57 0.71 -14.80 -12.42
C ARG A 57 2.03 -15.01 -13.15
N LEU A 58 3.11 -14.42 -12.65
CA LEU A 58 4.43 -14.51 -13.23
C LEU A 58 5.21 -15.75 -12.74
N GLY A 59 4.74 -16.43 -11.70
CA GLY A 59 5.41 -17.59 -11.11
C GLY A 59 6.75 -17.27 -10.45
N ILE A 60 6.88 -16.05 -9.87
CA ILE A 60 8.10 -15.57 -9.22
C ILE A 60 7.84 -15.22 -7.76
N SER A 61 8.88 -15.04 -6.98
CA SER A 61 8.78 -14.57 -5.59
C SER A 61 8.38 -13.10 -5.52
N SER A 62 7.80 -12.69 -4.38
CA SER A 62 7.49 -11.28 -4.12
C SER A 62 8.74 -10.41 -4.13
N THR A 63 9.86 -10.91 -3.61
CA THR A 63 11.15 -10.21 -3.62
C THR A 63 11.63 -9.95 -5.07
N GLU A 64 11.55 -10.93 -5.95
CA GLU A 64 11.89 -10.78 -7.38
C GLU A 64 10.94 -9.81 -8.07
N PHE A 65 9.63 -9.93 -7.81
CA PHE A 65 8.65 -9.01 -8.35
C PHE A 65 8.92 -7.56 -7.94
N LEU A 66 9.18 -7.32 -6.66
CA LEU A 66 9.48 -5.98 -6.15
C LEU A 66 10.74 -5.40 -6.80
N LYS A 67 11.78 -6.19 -6.96
CA LYS A 67 13.04 -5.78 -7.56
C LYS A 67 12.89 -5.44 -9.06
N ASP A 68 12.24 -6.28 -9.82
CA ASP A 68 12.28 -6.23 -11.27
C ASP A 68 11.10 -5.48 -11.90
N TYR A 69 9.93 -5.46 -11.21
CA TYR A 69 8.68 -4.93 -11.75
C TYR A 69 8.15 -3.70 -11.02
N THR A 70 8.81 -3.26 -9.93
CA THR A 70 8.32 -2.11 -9.19
C THR A 70 9.37 -1.03 -8.94
N VAL A 71 8.88 0.16 -8.60
CA VAL A 71 9.68 1.24 -8.03
C VAL A 71 9.02 1.70 -6.73
N PRO A 72 9.77 1.83 -5.63
CA PRO A 72 9.22 2.35 -4.38
C PRO A 72 8.95 3.84 -4.49
N TYR A 73 7.94 4.31 -3.76
CA TYR A 73 7.64 5.73 -3.60
C TYR A 73 7.12 6.02 -2.18
N GLU A 74 7.20 7.26 -1.74
CA GLU A 74 6.60 7.68 -0.49
C GLU A 74 5.14 8.05 -0.72
N MET A 75 4.22 7.40 0.01
CA MET A 75 2.77 7.65 -0.11
C MET A 75 2.35 8.95 0.55
N ASP A 76 3.10 9.39 1.56
CA ASP A 76 2.86 10.64 2.28
C ASP A 76 4.17 11.21 2.86
N LYS A 77 4.08 12.43 3.43
CA LYS A 77 5.21 13.11 4.09
C LYS A 77 5.75 12.37 5.33
N ASP A 78 5.01 11.37 5.81
CA ASP A 78 5.31 10.62 7.02
C ASP A 78 5.91 9.24 6.77
N SER A 79 6.38 9.00 5.54
CA SER A 79 7.25 7.86 5.19
C SER A 79 6.58 6.49 5.18
N ILE A 80 5.28 6.39 4.83
CA ILE A 80 4.72 5.11 4.41
C ILE A 80 5.16 4.86 2.96
N ALA A 81 5.93 3.79 2.77
CA ALA A 81 6.35 3.39 1.44
C ALA A 81 5.24 2.64 0.72
N GLY A 82 5.00 3.00 -0.53
CA GLY A 82 4.22 2.25 -1.49
C GLY A 82 5.09 1.77 -2.64
N VAL A 83 4.52 1.01 -3.55
CA VAL A 83 5.17 0.59 -4.79
C VAL A 83 4.33 0.96 -6.00
N LYS A 84 4.99 1.38 -7.07
CA LYS A 84 4.40 1.62 -8.38
C LYS A 84 4.93 0.61 -9.37
N LEU A 85 4.13 0.29 -10.38
CA LEU A 85 4.57 -0.56 -11.48
C LEU A 85 5.69 0.14 -12.25
N ARG A 86 6.80 -0.56 -12.45
CA ARG A 86 7.96 -0.08 -13.21
C ARG A 86 7.61 -0.09 -14.70
N PRO A 87 7.75 1.02 -15.42
CA PRO A 87 7.61 1.03 -16.88
C PRO A 87 8.75 0.24 -17.57
N VAL A 88 8.67 0.13 -18.89
CA VAL A 88 9.77 -0.40 -19.71
C VAL A 88 11.03 0.43 -19.55
N ASP A 89 12.19 -0.20 -19.76
CA ASP A 89 13.47 0.48 -19.64
C ASP A 89 13.58 1.60 -20.69
N ALA A 90 14.03 2.78 -20.21
CA ALA A 90 14.12 4.01 -21.02
C ALA A 90 12.78 4.49 -21.63
N GLY A 91 11.64 4.13 -21.03
CA GLY A 91 10.33 4.53 -21.52
C GLY A 91 9.31 4.73 -20.39
N THR A 92 8.08 5.07 -20.77
CA THR A 92 6.96 5.30 -19.88
C THR A 92 5.85 4.24 -20.02
N ALA A 93 5.99 3.34 -20.99
CA ALA A 93 4.96 2.34 -21.30
C ALA A 93 4.95 1.19 -20.28
N CYS A 94 3.79 0.58 -20.13
CA CYS A 94 3.62 -0.61 -19.30
C CYS A 94 4.37 -1.81 -19.89
N ARG A 95 5.11 -2.54 -19.04
CA ARG A 95 5.85 -3.75 -19.43
C ARG A 95 4.97 -4.90 -19.94
N PHE A 96 3.70 -4.89 -19.55
CA PHE A 96 2.74 -5.95 -19.89
C PHE A 96 1.90 -5.64 -21.11
N ILE A 97 2.14 -4.49 -21.76
CA ILE A 97 1.39 -4.13 -22.97
C ILE A 97 1.83 -4.99 -24.17
N LYS A 98 0.85 -5.47 -24.91
CA LYS A 98 1.02 -6.20 -26.16
C LYS A 98 0.09 -5.59 -27.23
N PRO A 99 0.32 -5.84 -28.52
CA PRO A 99 -0.59 -5.35 -29.56
C PRO A 99 -2.04 -5.78 -29.34
N GLU A 100 -2.25 -6.97 -28.76
CA GLU A 100 -3.56 -7.55 -28.50
C GLU A 100 -4.20 -7.00 -27.21
N GLY A 101 -3.47 -6.24 -26.39
CA GLY A 101 -3.91 -5.70 -25.11
C GLY A 101 -2.98 -6.04 -23.96
N CYS A 102 -3.51 -6.02 -22.74
CA CYS A 102 -2.74 -6.34 -21.53
C CYS A 102 -2.39 -7.83 -21.45
N GLY A 103 -1.11 -8.15 -21.36
CA GLY A 103 -0.61 -9.54 -21.23
C GLY A 103 -0.94 -10.23 -19.91
N ILE A 104 -1.38 -9.45 -18.90
CA ILE A 104 -1.80 -9.93 -17.58
C ILE A 104 -3.23 -9.48 -17.25
N TYR A 105 -4.11 -9.41 -18.27
CA TYR A 105 -5.43 -8.77 -18.14
C TYR A 105 -6.24 -9.28 -16.94
N GLU A 106 -6.23 -10.59 -16.68
CA GLU A 106 -6.94 -11.22 -15.57
C GLU A 106 -6.37 -10.84 -14.19
N ASP A 107 -5.10 -10.48 -14.13
CA ASP A 107 -4.39 -10.10 -12.91
C ASP A 107 -3.87 -8.66 -12.95
N ARG A 108 -4.50 -7.82 -13.82
CA ARG A 108 -4.14 -6.40 -13.92
C ARG A 108 -4.40 -5.67 -12.60
N PRO A 109 -3.58 -4.67 -12.26
CA PRO A 109 -3.70 -3.93 -11.01
C PRO A 109 -5.08 -3.31 -10.77
N THR A 110 -5.43 -3.13 -9.51
CA THR A 110 -6.65 -2.45 -9.05
C THR A 110 -6.87 -1.11 -9.75
N ALA A 111 -5.82 -0.29 -9.88
CA ALA A 111 -5.90 1.00 -10.58
C ALA A 111 -6.32 0.86 -12.06
N CYS A 112 -5.81 -0.17 -12.77
CA CYS A 112 -6.18 -0.46 -14.14
C CYS A 112 -7.62 -0.98 -14.26
N ARG A 113 -8.13 -1.67 -13.23
CA ARG A 113 -9.51 -2.17 -13.18
C ARG A 113 -10.50 -1.03 -12.93
N TYR A 114 -10.10 -0.10 -12.06
CA TYR A 114 -10.94 1.04 -11.70
C TYR A 114 -11.13 2.04 -12.83
N TYR A 115 -10.11 2.26 -13.68
CA TYR A 115 -10.21 3.28 -14.74
C TYR A 115 -11.47 3.12 -15.60
N PRO A 116 -12.32 4.14 -15.77
CA PRO A 116 -12.12 5.57 -15.54
C PRO A 116 -12.66 6.08 -14.20
N VAL A 117 -12.79 5.24 -13.23
CA VAL A 117 -13.23 5.60 -11.88
C VAL A 117 -12.01 5.59 -10.96
N ALA A 118 -11.99 6.44 -9.95
CA ALA A 118 -11.05 6.39 -8.84
C ALA A 118 -11.80 6.17 -7.53
N LEU A 119 -11.36 5.20 -6.74
CA LEU A 119 -11.89 4.97 -5.39
C LEU A 119 -11.33 6.02 -4.44
N LEU A 120 -12.20 6.73 -3.76
CA LEU A 120 -11.90 7.69 -2.71
C LEU A 120 -12.37 7.12 -1.37
N SER A 121 -11.48 6.48 -0.64
CA SER A 121 -11.79 6.02 0.71
C SER A 121 -11.60 7.16 1.70
N MET A 122 -12.65 7.54 2.41
CA MET A 122 -12.61 8.55 3.45
C MET A 122 -12.99 7.93 4.79
N ARG A 123 -12.27 8.30 5.85
CA ARG A 123 -12.60 7.99 7.22
C ARG A 123 -13.03 9.26 7.92
N LYS A 124 -14.24 9.30 8.45
CA LYS A 124 -14.60 10.29 9.44
C LYS A 124 -14.05 9.86 10.80
N GLN A 125 -13.61 10.84 11.60
CA GLN A 125 -12.90 10.62 12.86
C GLN A 125 -13.65 9.72 13.86
N ASP A 126 -14.98 9.66 13.76
CA ASP A 126 -15.86 8.93 14.68
C ASP A 126 -16.66 7.78 14.02
N GLU A 127 -16.43 7.49 12.75
CA GLU A 127 -17.12 6.41 12.03
C GLU A 127 -16.18 5.23 11.75
N TYR A 128 -16.58 4.05 12.24
CA TYR A 128 -15.89 2.76 11.90
C TYR A 128 -16.23 2.26 10.49
N VAL A 129 -17.08 2.98 9.75
CA VAL A 129 -17.54 2.60 8.42
C VAL A 129 -16.80 3.42 7.38
N ASP A 130 -15.96 2.77 6.59
CA ASP A 130 -15.37 3.36 5.40
C ASP A 130 -16.51 3.62 4.40
N ARG A 131 -16.78 4.88 4.10
CA ARG A 131 -17.68 5.24 3.01
C ARG A 131 -16.85 5.31 1.72
N ASP A 132 -17.10 4.37 0.85
CA ASP A 132 -16.55 4.40 -0.50
C ASP A 132 -17.29 5.49 -1.29
N SER A 133 -16.54 6.46 -1.74
CA SER A 133 -16.96 7.43 -2.74
C SER A 133 -16.04 7.34 -3.94
N TYR A 134 -16.48 7.86 -5.06
CA TYR A 134 -15.76 7.70 -6.31
C TYR A 134 -15.57 9.04 -6.98
N ALA A 135 -14.48 9.16 -7.74
CA ALA A 135 -14.29 10.27 -8.68
C ALA A 135 -14.19 9.71 -10.10
N ILE A 136 -14.54 10.53 -11.07
CA ILE A 136 -14.39 10.18 -12.49
C ILE A 136 -13.05 10.72 -12.98
N VAL A 137 -12.27 9.85 -13.59
CA VAL A 137 -11.00 10.19 -14.24
C VAL A 137 -11.29 10.41 -15.73
N LYS A 138 -10.96 11.58 -16.24
CA LYS A 138 -11.19 11.93 -17.64
C LYS A 138 -9.90 12.47 -18.24
N GLU A 139 -9.27 11.66 -19.04
CA GLU A 139 -8.02 11.98 -19.73
C GLU A 139 -8.30 12.25 -21.21
N ASP A 140 -7.61 13.22 -21.79
CA ASP A 140 -7.85 13.70 -23.16
C ASP A 140 -7.66 12.62 -24.22
N HIS A 141 -6.78 11.66 -23.97
CA HIS A 141 -6.54 10.55 -24.88
C HIS A 141 -7.65 9.48 -24.86
N CYS A 142 -8.50 9.46 -23.84
CA CYS A 142 -9.47 8.38 -23.63
C CYS A 142 -10.75 8.62 -24.43
N LYS A 143 -11.01 7.79 -25.43
CA LYS A 143 -12.23 7.77 -26.23
C LYS A 143 -13.35 6.93 -25.62
N GLY A 144 -13.09 6.25 -24.53
CA GLY A 144 -14.09 5.45 -23.83
C GLY A 144 -15.28 6.25 -23.31
N HIS A 145 -15.08 7.53 -23.01
CA HIS A 145 -16.14 8.46 -22.60
C HIS A 145 -17.01 8.99 -23.76
N GLU A 146 -16.62 8.72 -25.00
CA GLU A 146 -17.38 9.12 -26.20
C GLU A 146 -18.35 8.02 -26.67
N VAL A 147 -18.27 6.84 -26.01
CA VAL A 147 -19.11 5.68 -26.35
C VAL A 147 -20.43 5.77 -25.59
N ASN A 148 -21.55 5.65 -26.32
CA ASN A 148 -22.90 5.69 -25.74
C ASN A 148 -23.24 4.37 -25.03
N ARG A 149 -22.57 4.09 -23.91
CA ARG A 149 -22.87 2.99 -22.99
C ARG A 149 -23.03 3.54 -21.59
N ARG A 150 -24.23 3.40 -21.04
CA ARG A 150 -24.55 3.86 -19.68
C ARG A 150 -24.50 2.69 -18.70
N ILE A 151 -23.76 2.85 -17.61
CA ILE A 151 -23.59 1.84 -16.57
C ILE A 151 -23.44 2.53 -15.20
N THR A 152 -23.96 1.95 -14.13
CA THR A 152 -23.66 2.44 -12.77
C THR A 152 -22.23 2.10 -12.39
N ILE A 153 -21.62 2.88 -11.50
CA ILE A 153 -20.29 2.57 -10.97
C ILE A 153 -20.29 1.21 -10.27
N ALA A 154 -21.37 0.87 -9.54
CA ALA A 154 -21.50 -0.42 -8.88
C ALA A 154 -21.47 -1.59 -9.89
N ASP A 155 -22.25 -1.51 -10.98
CA ASP A 155 -22.24 -2.55 -12.01
C ASP A 155 -20.90 -2.60 -12.76
N TYR A 156 -20.30 -1.43 -13.05
CA TYR A 156 -18.97 -1.36 -13.65
C TYR A 156 -17.91 -2.05 -12.78
N ARG A 157 -17.90 -1.79 -11.48
CA ARG A 157 -16.98 -2.46 -10.53
C ARG A 157 -17.15 -3.99 -10.56
N LYS A 158 -18.39 -4.46 -10.60
CA LYS A 158 -18.69 -5.88 -10.70
C LYS A 158 -18.17 -6.50 -12.00
N GLU A 159 -18.38 -5.85 -13.13
CA GLU A 159 -17.83 -6.28 -14.42
C GLU A 159 -16.30 -6.33 -14.44
N GLN A 160 -15.64 -5.39 -13.74
CA GLN A 160 -14.19 -5.33 -13.66
C GLN A 160 -13.61 -6.29 -12.61
N GLY A 161 -14.45 -7.04 -11.87
CA GLY A 161 -14.02 -7.97 -10.82
C GLY A 161 -13.34 -7.27 -9.65
N LEU A 162 -13.80 -6.05 -9.31
CA LEU A 162 -13.20 -5.22 -8.26
C LEU A 162 -13.61 -5.64 -6.84
N GLU A 163 -14.70 -6.38 -6.67
CA GLU A 163 -15.23 -6.74 -5.36
C GLU A 163 -14.20 -7.50 -4.51
N GLU A 164 -13.54 -8.49 -5.10
CA GLU A 164 -12.48 -9.26 -4.44
C GLU A 164 -11.25 -8.39 -4.13
N TYR A 165 -10.82 -7.57 -5.10
CA TYR A 165 -9.67 -6.67 -4.92
C TYR A 165 -9.92 -5.65 -3.82
N ASP A 166 -11.12 -5.09 -3.76
CA ASP A 166 -11.51 -4.13 -2.73
C ASP A 166 -11.58 -4.77 -1.35
N GLU A 167 -12.14 -5.97 -1.24
CA GLU A 167 -12.23 -6.69 0.03
C GLU A 167 -10.85 -7.06 0.55
N LEU A 168 -10.01 -7.66 -0.29
CA LEU A 168 -8.70 -8.13 0.13
C LEU A 168 -7.68 -7.00 0.37
N ALA A 169 -7.87 -5.83 -0.25
CA ALA A 169 -7.09 -4.64 0.05
C ALA A 169 -7.66 -3.75 1.18
N ARG A 170 -8.85 -4.05 1.72
CA ARG A 170 -9.52 -3.23 2.74
C ARG A 170 -8.66 -3.02 3.98
N GLY A 171 -8.08 -4.08 4.52
CA GLY A 171 -7.23 -4.01 5.71
C GLY A 171 -6.03 -3.08 5.53
N TRP A 172 -5.41 -3.11 4.36
CA TRP A 172 -4.32 -2.21 4.01
C TRP A 172 -4.78 -0.75 3.89
N ARG A 173 -5.90 -0.49 3.19
CA ARG A 173 -6.46 0.87 3.10
C ARG A 173 -6.75 1.46 4.48
N GLN A 174 -7.30 0.65 5.39
CA GLN A 174 -7.56 1.06 6.77
C GLN A 174 -6.27 1.41 7.54
N LEU A 175 -5.18 0.65 7.35
CA LEU A 175 -3.87 0.96 7.94
C LEU A 175 -3.35 2.31 7.44
N VAL A 176 -3.40 2.55 6.13
CA VAL A 176 -2.96 3.80 5.50
C VAL A 176 -3.79 4.99 6.02
N LEU A 177 -5.12 4.89 5.98
CA LEU A 177 -6.03 5.93 6.48
C LEU A 177 -5.84 6.21 7.98
N LYS A 178 -5.65 5.15 8.78
CA LYS A 178 -5.38 5.30 10.21
C LYS A 178 -4.08 6.04 10.46
N LYS A 179 -3.03 5.74 9.72
CA LYS A 179 -1.75 6.45 9.82
C LYS A 179 -1.90 7.91 9.41
N GLN A 180 -2.55 8.20 8.30
CA GLN A 180 -2.77 9.56 7.80
C GLN A 180 -3.62 10.40 8.77
N SER A 181 -4.61 9.79 9.44
CA SER A 181 -5.49 10.47 10.41
C SER A 181 -4.89 10.61 11.81
N SER A 182 -3.78 9.93 12.11
CA SER A 182 -3.19 9.91 13.46
C SER A 182 -2.51 11.22 13.87
N GLY A 183 -2.34 12.16 12.94
CA GLY A 183 -1.77 13.48 13.19
C GLY A 183 -0.31 13.48 13.68
N PRO A 184 0.24 14.63 14.06
CA PRO A 184 1.64 14.76 14.49
C PRO A 184 1.91 14.17 15.88
N SER A 185 0.89 13.79 16.65
CA SER A 185 1.02 13.22 17.99
C SER A 185 1.57 11.77 17.98
N ILE A 186 1.37 11.03 16.89
CA ILE A 186 2.05 9.74 16.66
C ILE A 186 3.30 10.04 15.84
N GLY A 187 4.44 10.15 16.48
CA GLY A 187 5.72 10.48 15.85
C GLY A 187 6.04 9.67 14.60
N LYS A 188 7.07 10.08 13.86
CA LYS A 188 7.52 9.33 12.66
C LYS A 188 7.84 7.88 13.03
N PRO A 189 7.32 6.88 12.27
CA PRO A 189 7.66 5.50 12.50
C PRO A 189 9.16 5.28 12.43
N THR A 190 9.67 4.42 13.32
CA THR A 190 11.09 4.05 13.28
C THR A 190 11.43 3.39 11.94
N LEU A 191 12.72 3.39 11.58
CA LEU A 191 13.17 2.67 10.38
C LEU A 191 12.73 1.20 10.41
N ARG A 192 12.83 0.56 11.56
CA ARG A 192 12.39 -0.83 11.75
C ARG A 192 10.89 -1.01 11.52
N SER A 193 10.06 -0.10 12.01
CA SER A 193 8.61 -0.13 11.78
C SER A 193 8.27 0.02 10.30
N ARG A 194 8.99 0.90 9.58
CA ARG A 194 8.82 1.10 8.13
C ARG A 194 9.25 -0.12 7.32
N GLN A 195 10.38 -0.74 7.68
CA GLN A 195 10.86 -1.97 7.06
C GLN A 195 9.87 -3.13 7.28
N LEU A 196 9.33 -3.24 8.50
CA LEU A 196 8.35 -4.26 8.83
C LEU A 196 7.03 -4.05 8.07
N TYR A 197 6.55 -2.80 7.97
CA TYR A 197 5.38 -2.45 7.17
C TYR A 197 5.59 -2.84 5.71
N PHE A 198 6.71 -2.44 5.11
CA PHE A 198 7.01 -2.74 3.71
C PHE A 198 7.07 -4.25 3.46
N MET A 199 7.77 -5.00 4.31
CA MET A 199 7.87 -6.44 4.21
C MET A 199 6.49 -7.10 4.33
N ALA A 200 5.71 -6.76 5.36
CA ALA A 200 4.41 -7.39 5.60
C ALA A 200 3.36 -7.04 4.53
N CYS A 201 3.42 -5.83 3.94
CA CYS A 201 2.49 -5.43 2.89
C CYS A 201 2.89 -5.93 1.50
N TYR A 202 4.17 -5.92 1.16
CA TYR A 202 4.59 -6.10 -0.23
C TYR A 202 5.52 -7.29 -0.47
N ASP A 203 6.33 -7.69 0.51
CA ASP A 203 7.24 -8.83 0.38
C ASP A 203 6.72 -10.04 1.17
N ILE A 204 5.60 -10.59 0.67
CA ILE A 204 4.84 -11.61 1.39
C ILE A 204 5.64 -12.90 1.60
N ASP A 205 6.55 -13.25 0.70
CA ASP A 205 7.38 -14.46 0.85
C ASP A 205 8.39 -14.28 2.00
N ARG A 206 9.03 -13.11 2.13
CA ARG A 206 9.86 -12.78 3.30
C ARG A 206 9.05 -12.63 4.58
N PHE A 207 7.83 -12.14 4.48
CA PHE A 207 6.94 -12.10 5.65
C PHE A 207 6.56 -13.49 6.11
N ARG A 208 6.39 -14.45 5.19
CA ARG A 208 6.19 -15.87 5.53
C ARG A 208 7.37 -16.45 6.29
N GLU A 209 8.60 -16.18 5.86
CA GLU A 209 9.81 -16.57 6.59
C GLU A 209 9.84 -15.94 7.99
N PHE A 210 9.47 -14.67 8.10
CA PHE A 210 9.43 -13.96 9.38
C PHE A 210 8.43 -14.57 10.37
N VAL A 211 7.20 -14.91 9.94
CA VAL A 211 6.20 -15.53 10.84
C VAL A 211 6.51 -17.00 11.14
N SER A 212 7.30 -17.65 10.31
CA SER A 212 7.76 -19.02 10.52
C SER A 212 8.93 -19.13 11.51
N ALA A 213 9.59 -18.00 11.80
CA ALA A 213 10.76 -17.99 12.67
C ALA A 213 10.39 -18.39 14.12
N GLU A 214 11.29 -19.10 14.79
CA GLU A 214 11.11 -19.54 16.17
C GLU A 214 10.84 -18.37 17.12
N SER A 215 11.52 -17.24 16.93
CA SER A 215 11.34 -16.02 17.72
C SER A 215 9.94 -15.43 17.61
N PHE A 216 9.31 -15.52 16.42
CA PHE A 216 7.93 -15.11 16.21
C PHE A 216 6.98 -16.06 16.95
N ASN A 217 7.14 -17.36 16.76
CA ASN A 217 6.30 -18.37 17.36
C ASN A 217 6.42 -18.47 18.91
N LYS A 218 7.54 -18.04 19.48
CA LYS A 218 7.69 -17.89 20.94
C LYS A 218 6.91 -16.69 21.47
N LEU A 219 6.85 -15.59 20.71
CA LEU A 219 6.22 -14.35 21.16
C LEU A 219 4.72 -14.31 20.94
N PHE A 220 4.24 -14.83 19.80
CA PHE A 220 2.83 -14.80 19.41
C PHE A 220 2.18 -16.17 19.59
N ASP A 221 1.10 -16.18 20.37
CA ASP A 221 0.32 -17.40 20.60
C ASP A 221 -0.82 -17.47 19.57
N LEU A 222 -0.54 -18.17 18.47
CA LEU A 222 -1.49 -18.40 17.40
C LEU A 222 -2.04 -19.83 17.46
N PRO A 223 -3.34 -20.04 17.14
CA PRO A 223 -3.88 -21.37 16.94
C PRO A 223 -3.10 -22.16 15.89
N GLN A 224 -2.95 -23.46 16.11
CA GLN A 224 -2.17 -24.31 15.19
C GLN A 224 -2.73 -24.34 13.77
N GLU A 225 -4.06 -24.29 13.62
CA GLU A 225 -4.73 -24.21 12.33
C GLU A 225 -4.35 -22.91 11.59
N GLU A 226 -4.37 -21.78 12.30
CA GLU A 226 -3.96 -20.50 11.73
C GLU A 226 -2.48 -20.52 11.31
N LYS A 227 -1.59 -21.03 12.16
CA LYS A 227 -0.16 -21.20 11.81
C LYS A 227 0.02 -22.01 10.52
N ALA A 228 -0.71 -23.10 10.39
CA ALA A 228 -0.67 -23.95 9.19
C ALA A 228 -1.14 -23.20 7.94
N ALA A 229 -2.24 -22.44 8.04
CA ALA A 229 -2.74 -21.64 6.94
C ALA A 229 -1.73 -20.57 6.48
N LEU A 230 -1.05 -19.88 7.41
CA LEU A 230 -0.05 -18.85 7.07
C LEU A 230 1.14 -19.40 6.27
N LEU A 231 1.40 -20.70 6.33
CA LEU A 231 2.51 -21.32 5.60
C LEU A 231 2.19 -21.60 4.12
N VAL A 232 0.93 -21.79 3.78
CA VAL A 232 0.53 -22.29 2.46
C VAL A 232 -0.44 -21.37 1.70
N ASP A 233 -1.14 -20.48 2.39
CA ASP A 233 -2.12 -19.58 1.81
C ASP A 233 -1.61 -18.12 1.83
N ASP A 234 -1.31 -17.60 0.65
CA ASP A 234 -0.82 -16.23 0.48
C ASP A 234 -1.87 -15.18 0.87
N VAL A 235 -3.17 -15.46 0.65
CA VAL A 235 -4.25 -14.54 1.00
C VAL A 235 -4.44 -14.51 2.51
N ALA A 236 -4.46 -15.67 3.16
CA ALA A 236 -4.54 -15.76 4.62
C ALA A 236 -3.34 -15.03 5.28
N LEU A 237 -2.13 -15.22 4.74
CA LEU A 237 -0.93 -14.55 5.21
C LEU A 237 -1.02 -13.03 5.04
N LEU A 238 -1.53 -12.53 3.91
CA LEU A 238 -1.71 -11.11 3.66
C LEU A 238 -2.74 -10.48 4.62
N GLN A 239 -3.86 -11.13 4.87
CA GLN A 239 -4.85 -10.67 5.84
C GLN A 239 -4.29 -10.67 7.28
N PHE A 240 -3.52 -11.70 7.62
CA PHE A 240 -2.78 -11.74 8.87
C PHE A 240 -1.77 -10.59 8.98
N ALA A 241 -1.04 -10.27 7.92
CA ALA A 241 -0.09 -9.15 7.89
C ALA A 241 -0.76 -7.83 8.27
N PHE A 242 -1.95 -7.54 7.78
CA PHE A 242 -2.70 -6.32 8.13
C PHE A 242 -3.12 -6.31 9.61
N ARG A 243 -3.55 -7.44 10.14
CA ARG A 243 -3.88 -7.60 11.56
C ARG A 243 -2.64 -7.43 12.43
N PHE A 244 -1.53 -8.04 12.07
CA PHE A 244 -0.23 -7.92 12.73
C PHE A 244 0.28 -6.47 12.74
N LEU A 245 0.17 -5.76 11.61
CA LEU A 245 0.57 -4.36 11.52
C LEU A 245 -0.30 -3.43 12.37
N ARG A 246 -1.59 -3.69 12.55
CA ARG A 246 -2.44 -2.95 13.49
C ARG A 246 -1.90 -3.04 14.91
N GLN A 247 -1.50 -4.24 15.34
CA GLN A 247 -0.92 -4.44 16.66
C GLN A 247 0.43 -3.74 16.80
N VAL A 248 1.34 -3.94 15.86
CA VAL A 248 2.71 -3.44 15.95
C VAL A 248 2.80 -1.92 15.78
N LEU A 249 1.99 -1.33 14.91
CA LEU A 249 2.06 0.10 14.60
C LEU A 249 1.14 0.95 15.47
N PHE A 250 0.02 0.40 15.93
CA PHE A 250 -1.01 1.16 16.62
C PHE A 250 -1.37 0.61 18.00
N GLY A 251 -0.75 -0.49 18.43
CA GLY A 251 -1.00 -1.09 19.73
C GLY A 251 -2.37 -1.75 19.87
N GLU A 252 -3.04 -2.10 18.77
CA GLU A 252 -4.30 -2.84 18.82
C GLU A 252 -4.03 -4.29 19.20
N GLU A 253 -4.59 -4.76 20.32
CA GLU A 253 -4.44 -6.13 20.79
C GLU A 253 -5.32 -7.07 19.95
N SER A 254 -4.78 -7.55 18.84
CA SER A 254 -5.49 -8.42 17.89
C SER A 254 -4.91 -9.83 17.78
N ILE A 255 -3.69 -10.04 18.30
CA ILE A 255 -2.98 -11.32 18.30
C ILE A 255 -2.50 -11.57 19.71
N ALA A 256 -2.84 -12.72 20.29
CA ALA A 256 -2.41 -13.08 21.63
C ALA A 256 -0.89 -13.16 21.73
N LEU A 257 -0.33 -12.63 22.80
CA LEU A 257 1.09 -12.69 23.11
C LEU A 257 1.33 -13.76 24.22
N ASN A 258 2.42 -14.49 24.08
CA ASN A 258 2.91 -15.28 25.20
C ASN A 258 3.42 -14.33 26.29
N ALA A 259 2.81 -14.38 27.48
CA ALA A 259 3.07 -13.42 28.56
C ALA A 259 4.52 -13.43 29.03
N GLU A 260 5.14 -14.61 29.17
CA GLU A 260 6.53 -14.74 29.62
C GLU A 260 7.50 -14.17 28.57
N ALA A 261 7.32 -14.55 27.29
CA ALA A 261 8.14 -14.06 26.20
C ALA A 261 7.98 -12.55 25.96
N ALA A 262 6.77 -12.02 26.18
CA ALA A 262 6.51 -10.58 26.11
C ALA A 262 7.24 -9.80 27.21
N GLN A 263 7.24 -10.32 28.45
CA GLN A 263 7.98 -9.73 29.58
C GLN A 263 9.48 -9.77 29.36
N GLU A 264 10.03 -10.91 28.93
CA GLU A 264 11.46 -11.02 28.61
C GLU A 264 11.89 -10.03 27.52
N ARG A 265 11.06 -9.89 26.48
CA ARG A 265 11.33 -8.94 25.40
C ARG A 265 11.28 -7.50 25.87
N LEU A 266 10.31 -7.16 26.73
CA LEU A 266 10.20 -5.83 27.32
C LEU A 266 11.44 -5.49 28.16
N ALA A 267 11.89 -6.42 29.00
CA ALA A 267 13.10 -6.27 29.80
C ALA A 267 14.35 -6.03 28.94
N LYS A 268 14.53 -6.84 27.87
CA LYS A 268 15.65 -6.66 26.93
C LYS A 268 15.60 -5.31 26.19
N VAL A 269 14.41 -4.82 25.83
CA VAL A 269 14.25 -3.51 25.17
C VAL A 269 14.57 -2.38 26.13
N GLN A 270 14.15 -2.49 27.41
CA GLN A 270 14.47 -1.50 28.44
C GLN A 270 15.96 -1.46 28.75
N GLU A 271 16.60 -2.62 28.89
CA GLU A 271 18.04 -2.71 29.09
C GLU A 271 18.82 -2.06 27.95
N LYS A 272 18.43 -2.38 26.71
CA LYS A 272 19.07 -1.79 25.54
C LYS A 272 18.92 -0.26 25.50
N ARG A 273 17.73 0.28 25.81
CA ARG A 273 17.50 1.73 25.91
C ARG A 273 18.40 2.37 26.96
N LEU A 274 18.52 1.77 28.13
CA LEU A 274 19.40 2.26 29.20
C LEU A 274 20.87 2.29 28.78
N ILE A 275 21.32 1.29 28.01
CA ILE A 275 22.68 1.26 27.48
C ILE A 275 22.87 2.39 26.46
N GLU A 276 21.96 2.53 25.49
CA GLU A 276 21.99 3.59 24.46
C GLU A 276 21.95 5.01 25.08
N GLU A 277 21.13 5.22 26.11
CA GLU A 277 21.09 6.49 26.85
C GLU A 277 22.39 6.81 27.59
N ARG A 278 23.01 5.79 28.21
CA ARG A 278 24.30 5.93 28.88
C ARG A 278 25.43 6.24 27.89
N GLU A 279 25.44 5.58 26.74
CA GLU A 279 26.41 5.84 25.70
C GLU A 279 26.24 7.25 25.10
N ALA A 280 25.01 7.65 24.84
CA ALA A 280 24.70 9.00 24.37
C ALA A 280 25.09 10.09 25.40
N ALA A 281 24.86 9.83 26.69
CA ALA A 281 25.29 10.74 27.76
C ALA A 281 26.81 10.86 27.87
N LYS A 282 27.53 9.73 27.76
CA LYS A 282 29.00 9.74 27.72
C LYS A 282 29.56 10.51 26.52
N LYS A 283 28.95 10.32 25.35
CA LYS A 283 29.36 11.02 24.14
C LYS A 283 29.18 12.54 24.27
N ARG A 284 28.03 12.97 24.80
CA ARG A 284 27.77 14.41 25.07
C ARG A 284 28.74 15.00 26.10
N ALA A 285 29.09 14.24 27.12
CA ALA A 285 30.06 14.70 28.12
C ALA A 285 31.46 14.89 27.51
N LEU A 286 31.91 13.94 26.68
CA LEU A 286 33.18 14.04 25.94
C LEU A 286 33.21 15.21 24.95
N GLU A 287 32.11 15.45 24.22
CA GLU A 287 31.98 16.57 23.30
C GLU A 287 32.02 17.91 24.07
N ALA A 288 31.37 18.00 25.23
CA ALA A 288 31.42 19.21 26.09
C ALA A 288 32.80 19.47 26.71
N GLU A 289 33.54 18.40 27.06
CA GLU A 289 34.93 18.54 27.53
C GLU A 289 35.88 19.03 26.42
N SER A 290 35.70 18.52 25.17
CA SER A 290 36.54 18.99 24.05
C SER A 290 36.28 20.42 23.65
N GLU A 291 35.01 20.88 23.70
CA GLU A 291 34.63 22.27 23.41
C GLU A 291 35.14 23.24 24.52
N ALA A 292 35.24 22.75 25.75
CA ALA A 292 35.80 23.55 26.86
C ALA A 292 37.31 23.72 26.75
N ASP A 293 38.05 22.75 26.22
CA ASP A 293 39.51 22.81 26.03
C ASP A 293 39.91 23.70 24.83
N GLU A 294 39.07 23.76 23.76
CA GLU A 294 39.34 24.63 22.58
C GLU A 294 38.99 26.11 22.83
N GLY A 295 38.32 26.45 23.91
CA GLY A 295 37.95 27.84 24.26
C GLY A 295 38.97 28.60 25.10
N PHE A 296 40.15 28.05 25.34
CA PHE A 296 41.20 28.66 26.20
C PHE A 296 42.48 29.05 25.48
N ASP A 297 42.50 29.08 24.14
CA ASP A 297 43.63 29.62 23.36
C ASP A 297 43.36 31.02 22.78
#